data_7350d6becdb2f03d10ceca7675a89315
#
_entry.id   7350d6becdb2f03d10ceca7675a89315
#
_cell.length_a   1.000
_cell.length_b   1.000
_cell.length_c   1.000
_cell.angle_alpha   90.00
_cell.angle_beta   90.00
_cell.angle_gamma   90.00
#
_symmetry.space_group_name_H-M   'P 1'
#
loop_
_entity.id
_entity.type
_entity.pdbx_description
1 polymer ?
#
loop_
_entity_poly.entity_id
_entity_poly.type
_entity_poly.pdbx_seq_one_letter_code
_entity_poly.pdbx_strand_id
1 'polypeptide(L)'
;MVQVSFSGGRSSAMMAKIMLDNYDRDELIFMFANTGKEMPETLDFVNECDVRWGLNMVWVEYCPENKFKVVSYKTAARKGEPFEALIKKKKYLPNKVTRFCTTELKIIPMQRYLKSIGIKTYYSAIGIRYDEQVRYRRLKQAKQDIFTYLFPLVSFKATQANVLNFWGGQGFDLKINSAHSNCDFCMMKGIAKKVAQAKLMPERVEWWIDMEQLIGSRFNTEYTMRDLLQLAKQPELFENKNEIELSCFCGD
;
A
#
# COMPACT_ATOMS: atom_id res chain seq x y z
N MET A 1 6.93 8.13 -21.11
CA MET A 1 7.40 7.43 -19.88
C MET A 1 6.20 7.12 -19.00
N VAL A 2 6.05 5.89 -18.54
CA VAL A 2 4.98 5.43 -17.64
C VAL A 2 5.58 4.92 -16.34
N GLN A 3 5.21 5.55 -15.24
CA GLN A 3 5.49 5.06 -13.90
C GLN A 3 4.42 4.02 -13.54
N VAL A 4 4.80 2.78 -13.28
CA VAL A 4 3.92 1.70 -12.87
C VAL A 4 3.95 1.61 -11.35
N SER A 5 2.86 2.06 -10.69
CA SER A 5 2.76 2.11 -9.23
C SER A 5 2.40 0.74 -8.67
N PHE A 6 3.41 0.02 -8.18
CA PHE A 6 3.23 -1.28 -7.54
C PHE A 6 2.96 -1.07 -6.04
N SER A 7 1.78 -1.45 -5.58
CA SER A 7 1.37 -1.23 -4.17
C SER A 7 1.64 -2.43 -3.26
N GLY A 8 2.15 -3.54 -3.79
CA GLY A 8 2.37 -4.78 -3.06
C GLY A 8 1.15 -5.72 -3.01
N GLY A 9 0.02 -5.35 -3.61
CA GLY A 9 -1.17 -6.19 -3.67
C GLY A 9 -1.34 -6.89 -5.03
N ARG A 10 -2.19 -7.92 -5.06
CA ARG A 10 -2.49 -8.75 -6.24
C ARG A 10 -2.92 -7.94 -7.46
N SER A 11 -3.79 -6.95 -7.29
CA SER A 11 -4.27 -6.11 -8.40
C SER A 11 -3.15 -5.26 -9.01
N SER A 12 -2.29 -4.66 -8.19
CA SER A 12 -1.16 -3.87 -8.69
C SER A 12 -0.10 -4.74 -9.36
N ALA A 13 0.09 -5.97 -8.89
CA ALA A 13 1.01 -6.91 -9.50
C ALA A 13 0.47 -7.43 -10.85
N MET A 14 -0.81 -7.80 -10.96
CA MET A 14 -1.44 -8.13 -12.24
C MET A 14 -1.35 -6.96 -13.23
N MET A 15 -1.61 -5.73 -12.77
CA MET A 15 -1.42 -4.53 -13.59
C MET A 15 0.03 -4.41 -14.09
N ALA A 16 1.01 -4.59 -13.20
CA ALA A 16 2.42 -4.53 -13.59
C ALA A 16 2.77 -5.57 -14.66
N LYS A 17 2.24 -6.79 -14.55
CA LYS A 17 2.42 -7.83 -15.58
C LYS A 17 1.76 -7.44 -16.90
N ILE A 18 0.54 -6.91 -16.88
CA ILE A 18 -0.15 -6.41 -18.09
C ILE A 18 0.67 -5.28 -18.74
N MET A 19 1.20 -4.35 -17.96
CA MET A 19 2.03 -3.28 -18.49
C MET A 19 3.30 -3.82 -19.14
N LEU A 20 3.98 -4.75 -18.47
CA LEU A 20 5.19 -5.39 -19.01
C LEU A 20 4.94 -6.12 -20.32
N ASP A 21 3.79 -6.79 -20.46
CA ASP A 21 3.46 -7.61 -21.63
C ASP A 21 2.97 -6.79 -22.84
N ASN A 22 2.50 -5.55 -22.62
CA ASN A 22 1.83 -4.77 -23.66
C ASN A 22 2.50 -3.42 -23.99
N TYR A 23 3.55 -3.03 -23.27
CA TYR A 23 4.27 -1.78 -23.50
C TYR A 23 5.76 -2.03 -23.66
N ASP A 24 6.44 -1.13 -24.36
CA ASP A 24 7.88 -1.19 -24.48
C ASP A 24 8.52 -1.05 -23.08
N ARG A 25 9.46 -1.97 -22.78
CA ARG A 25 10.13 -2.01 -21.50
C ARG A 25 10.85 -0.70 -21.15
N ASP A 26 11.41 -0.04 -22.16
CA ASP A 26 12.15 1.21 -21.98
C ASP A 26 11.23 2.41 -21.67
N GLU A 27 9.93 2.27 -21.89
CA GLU A 27 8.94 3.27 -21.52
C GLU A 27 8.42 3.11 -20.08
N LEU A 28 8.75 2.00 -19.39
CA LEU A 28 8.21 1.64 -18.08
C LEU A 28 9.21 1.83 -16.95
N ILE A 29 8.76 2.43 -15.85
CA ILE A 29 9.47 2.46 -14.56
C ILE A 29 8.56 1.85 -13.50
N PHE A 30 8.89 0.65 -13.04
CA PHE A 30 8.17 -0.01 -11.95
C PHE A 30 8.65 0.53 -10.62
N MET A 31 7.74 0.97 -9.77
CA MET A 31 8.07 1.61 -8.50
C MET A 31 7.23 1.06 -7.35
N PHE A 32 7.89 0.76 -6.25
CA PHE A 32 7.27 0.40 -4.98
C PHE A 32 7.70 1.40 -3.89
N ALA A 33 6.73 1.98 -3.17
CA ALA A 33 7.00 2.84 -2.03
C ALA A 33 6.77 2.08 -0.72
N ASN A 34 7.86 1.81 -0.02
CA ASN A 34 7.84 1.18 1.29
C ASN A 34 7.60 2.22 2.39
N THR A 35 6.66 1.97 3.28
CA THR A 35 6.39 2.82 4.46
C THR A 35 7.08 2.31 5.73
N GLY A 36 7.64 1.10 5.67
CA GLY A 36 8.19 0.37 6.80
C GLY A 36 7.13 -0.34 7.65
N LYS A 37 5.85 -0.21 7.26
CA LYS A 37 4.72 -0.86 7.95
C LYS A 37 3.96 -1.84 7.06
N GLU A 38 4.51 -2.18 5.92
CA GLU A 38 4.03 -3.27 5.09
C GLU A 38 4.20 -4.61 5.82
N MET A 39 3.33 -5.56 5.51
CA MET A 39 3.47 -6.93 5.98
C MET A 39 4.72 -7.57 5.37
N PRO A 40 5.46 -8.42 6.10
CA PRO A 40 6.62 -9.12 5.56
C PRO A 40 6.31 -9.83 4.25
N GLU A 41 5.17 -10.51 4.17
CA GLU A 41 4.70 -11.23 3.00
C GLU A 41 4.45 -10.29 1.80
N THR A 42 4.09 -9.03 2.06
CA THR A 42 3.98 -8.02 1.00
C THR A 42 5.35 -7.70 0.40
N LEU A 43 6.36 -7.50 1.23
CA LEU A 43 7.71 -7.20 0.76
C LEU A 43 8.30 -8.39 -0.01
N ASP A 44 8.08 -9.62 0.49
CA ASP A 44 8.50 -10.86 -0.17
C ASP A 44 7.84 -11.00 -1.54
N PHE A 45 6.53 -10.74 -1.60
CA PHE A 45 5.76 -10.80 -2.84
C PHE A 45 6.20 -9.76 -3.88
N VAL A 46 6.48 -8.51 -3.45
CA VAL A 46 7.03 -7.48 -4.34
C VAL A 46 8.37 -7.92 -4.92
N ASN A 47 9.26 -8.45 -4.07
CA ASN A 47 10.56 -8.95 -4.50
C ASN A 47 10.42 -10.18 -5.42
N GLU A 48 9.50 -11.09 -5.13
CA GLU A 48 9.27 -12.28 -5.96
C GLU A 48 8.74 -11.89 -7.34
N CYS A 49 7.79 -10.94 -7.43
CA CYS A 49 7.33 -10.39 -8.71
C CYS A 49 8.48 -9.72 -9.48
N ASP A 50 9.31 -8.94 -8.80
CA ASP A 50 10.45 -8.26 -9.41
C ASP A 50 11.44 -9.26 -10.03
N VAL A 51 11.85 -10.26 -9.26
CA VAL A 51 12.82 -11.28 -9.71
C VAL A 51 12.23 -12.14 -10.84
N ARG A 52 11.00 -12.64 -10.69
CA ARG A 52 10.40 -13.56 -11.67
C ARG A 52 10.06 -12.89 -13.00
N TRP A 53 9.71 -11.63 -12.98
CA TRP A 53 9.29 -10.90 -14.18
C TRP A 53 10.35 -9.92 -14.70
N GLY A 54 11.48 -9.78 -14.03
CA GLY A 54 12.56 -8.86 -14.42
C GLY A 54 12.11 -7.40 -14.44
N LEU A 55 11.32 -6.98 -13.44
CA LEU A 55 10.73 -5.64 -13.42
C LEU A 55 11.77 -4.54 -13.21
N ASN A 56 12.93 -4.86 -12.63
CA ASN A 56 13.92 -3.89 -12.16
C ASN A 56 13.25 -2.82 -11.29
N MET A 57 12.53 -3.30 -10.26
CA MET A 57 11.70 -2.48 -9.38
C MET A 57 12.52 -1.44 -8.63
N VAL A 58 12.13 -0.18 -8.75
CA VAL A 58 12.69 0.90 -7.94
C VAL A 58 11.93 0.97 -6.61
N TRP A 59 12.62 0.63 -5.53
CA TRP A 59 12.09 0.74 -4.17
C TRP A 59 12.44 2.11 -3.61
N VAL A 60 11.43 2.85 -3.15
CA VAL A 60 11.63 4.16 -2.53
C VAL A 60 11.03 4.20 -1.13
N GLU A 61 11.65 4.97 -0.25
CA GLU A 61 11.17 5.29 1.08
C GLU A 61 11.21 6.79 1.31
N TYR A 62 10.34 7.27 2.15
CA TYR A 62 10.42 8.65 2.64
C TYR A 62 11.67 8.83 3.52
N CYS A 63 12.38 9.95 3.34
CA CYS A 63 13.34 10.47 4.31
C CYS A 63 13.13 11.99 4.49
N PRO A 64 13.40 12.55 5.69
CA PRO A 64 13.16 13.96 5.98
C PRO A 64 13.93 14.93 5.09
N GLU A 65 15.16 14.58 4.71
CA GLU A 65 16.12 15.43 4.00
C GLU A 65 15.66 15.71 2.56
N ASN A 66 15.58 14.66 1.75
CA ASN A 66 15.30 14.77 0.32
C ASN A 66 13.86 14.35 -0.05
N LYS A 67 13.05 13.98 0.93
CA LYS A 67 11.71 13.40 0.77
C LYS A 67 11.68 12.01 0.16
N PHE A 68 12.81 11.47 -0.26
CA PHE A 68 12.96 10.09 -0.70
C PHE A 68 14.39 9.59 -0.53
N LYS A 69 14.54 8.30 -0.41
CA LYS A 69 15.77 7.52 -0.60
C LYS A 69 15.44 6.26 -1.39
N VAL A 70 16.39 5.80 -2.18
CA VAL A 70 16.29 4.51 -2.88
C VAL A 70 16.80 3.42 -1.95
N VAL A 71 16.08 2.33 -1.88
CA VAL A 71 16.41 1.14 -1.09
C VAL A 71 16.28 -0.11 -1.96
N SER A 72 16.65 -1.25 -1.43
CA SER A 72 16.42 -2.57 -2.02
C SER A 72 15.54 -3.41 -1.09
N TYR A 73 15.07 -4.56 -1.56
CA TYR A 73 14.38 -5.53 -0.70
C TYR A 73 15.16 -5.84 0.59
N LYS A 74 16.51 -5.95 0.49
CA LYS A 74 17.37 -6.26 1.66
C LYS A 74 17.51 -5.10 2.63
N THR A 75 17.49 -3.85 2.14
CA THR A 75 17.73 -2.65 2.95
C THR A 75 16.46 -1.88 3.30
N ALA A 76 15.32 -2.32 2.78
CA ALA A 76 14.02 -1.72 3.05
C ALA A 76 13.67 -1.77 4.55
N ALA A 77 13.16 -0.68 5.07
CA ALA A 77 12.67 -0.54 6.44
C ALA A 77 11.53 -1.53 6.73
N ARG A 78 11.51 -2.12 7.92
CA ARG A 78 10.50 -3.10 8.35
C ARG A 78 9.87 -2.79 9.72
N LYS A 79 10.39 -1.78 10.42
CA LYS A 79 9.93 -1.40 11.78
C LYS A 79 9.20 -0.07 11.81
N GLY A 80 8.91 0.54 10.65
CA GLY A 80 8.14 1.78 10.54
C GLY A 80 8.98 3.05 10.49
N GLU A 81 10.30 2.95 10.31
CA GLU A 81 11.24 4.08 10.37
C GLU A 81 10.85 5.24 9.45
N PRO A 82 10.48 5.06 8.16
CA PRO A 82 10.03 6.16 7.31
C PRO A 82 8.75 6.81 7.80
N PHE A 83 7.82 6.01 8.33
CA PHE A 83 6.55 6.50 8.81
C PHE A 83 6.70 7.27 10.13
N GLU A 84 7.50 6.75 11.06
CA GLU A 84 7.83 7.42 12.31
C GLU A 84 8.50 8.77 12.08
N ALA A 85 9.49 8.82 11.16
CA ALA A 85 10.16 10.06 10.79
C ALA A 85 9.17 11.11 10.25
N LEU A 86 8.18 10.66 9.47
CA LEU A 86 7.13 11.55 8.97
C LEU A 86 6.18 12.02 10.09
N ILE A 87 5.75 11.13 10.99
CA ILE A 87 4.89 11.46 12.14
C ILE A 87 5.59 12.50 13.03
N LYS A 88 6.86 12.27 13.37
CA LYS A 88 7.68 13.23 14.15
C LYS A 88 7.75 14.60 13.50
N LYS A 89 7.94 14.63 12.18
CA LYS A 89 7.97 15.89 11.42
C LYS A 89 6.64 16.61 11.38
N LYS A 90 5.54 15.86 11.19
CA LYS A 90 4.17 16.40 11.11
C LYS A 90 3.61 16.80 12.47
N LYS A 91 4.05 16.16 13.55
CA LYS A 91 3.54 16.30 14.94
C LYS A 91 2.05 15.98 15.06
N TYR A 92 1.51 15.16 14.18
CA TYR A 92 0.15 14.59 14.27
C TYR A 92 0.07 13.25 13.51
N LEU A 93 -0.97 12.46 13.84
CA LEU A 93 -1.19 11.14 13.28
C LEU A 93 -2.12 11.20 12.06
N PRO A 94 -1.90 10.35 11.04
CA PRO A 94 -2.88 10.24 9.96
C PRO A 94 -4.16 9.58 10.46
N ASN A 95 -5.28 9.97 9.86
CA ASN A 95 -6.60 9.41 10.13
C ASN A 95 -7.38 9.22 8.84
N LYS A 96 -8.66 8.79 8.92
CA LYS A 96 -9.51 8.57 7.75
C LYS A 96 -9.70 9.81 6.87
N VAL A 97 -9.66 11.00 7.46
CA VAL A 97 -9.81 12.29 6.76
C VAL A 97 -8.47 12.79 6.24
N THR A 98 -7.44 12.80 7.11
CA THR A 98 -6.11 13.34 6.80
C THR A 98 -5.14 12.20 6.47
N ARG A 99 -5.24 11.68 5.25
CA ARG A 99 -4.45 10.54 4.78
C ARG A 99 -3.09 10.93 4.23
N PHE A 100 -2.31 11.72 4.98
CA PHE A 100 -1.00 12.15 4.50
C PHE A 100 0.00 11.00 4.27
N CYS A 101 -0.21 9.83 4.88
CA CYS A 101 0.63 8.65 4.63
C CYS A 101 0.63 8.25 3.15
N THR A 102 -0.50 8.35 2.43
CA THR A 102 -0.54 8.05 0.99
C THR A 102 0.27 9.07 0.18
N THR A 103 0.08 10.34 0.45
CA THR A 103 0.76 11.41 -0.30
C THR A 103 2.25 11.48 0.04
N GLU A 104 2.59 11.55 1.32
CA GLU A 104 3.94 11.83 1.78
C GLU A 104 4.87 10.60 1.80
N LEU A 105 4.32 9.39 2.07
CA LEU A 105 5.14 8.17 2.11
C LEU A 105 5.18 7.43 0.77
N LYS A 106 4.21 7.69 -0.14
CA LYS A 106 4.14 6.93 -1.40
C LYS A 106 4.25 7.83 -2.62
N ILE A 107 3.34 8.79 -2.80
CA ILE A 107 3.31 9.60 -4.03
C ILE A 107 4.54 10.52 -4.12
N ILE A 108 4.81 11.32 -3.09
CA ILE A 108 5.92 12.29 -3.10
C ILE A 108 7.29 11.61 -3.25
N PRO A 109 7.64 10.51 -2.55
CA PRO A 109 8.90 9.81 -2.78
C PRO A 109 9.09 9.36 -4.23
N MET A 110 8.06 8.77 -4.85
CA MET A 110 8.10 8.38 -6.26
C MET A 110 8.30 9.58 -7.19
N GLN A 111 7.55 10.66 -6.99
CA GLN A 111 7.69 11.91 -7.77
C GLN A 111 9.10 12.51 -7.66
N ARG A 112 9.66 12.55 -6.44
CA ARG A 112 11.00 13.09 -6.18
C ARG A 112 12.08 12.25 -6.84
N TYR A 113 11.94 10.93 -6.78
CA TYR A 113 12.84 10.02 -7.51
C TYR A 113 12.77 10.29 -9.02
N LEU A 114 11.59 10.30 -9.63
CA LEU A 114 11.43 10.53 -11.07
C LEU A 114 12.03 11.89 -11.47
N LYS A 115 11.79 12.93 -10.68
CA LYS A 115 12.40 14.25 -10.90
C LYS A 115 13.93 14.20 -10.82
N SER A 116 14.51 13.42 -9.91
CA SER A 116 15.96 13.30 -9.75
C SER A 116 16.66 12.67 -10.94
N ILE A 117 15.94 11.84 -11.70
CA ILE A 117 16.42 11.21 -12.95
C ILE A 117 15.96 11.98 -14.21
N GLY A 118 15.50 13.23 -14.05
CA GLY A 118 15.17 14.13 -15.16
C GLY A 118 13.75 14.05 -15.71
N ILE A 119 12.88 13.17 -15.15
CA ILE A 119 11.49 13.01 -15.60
C ILE A 119 10.62 14.06 -14.92
N LYS A 120 10.13 15.02 -15.68
CA LYS A 120 9.31 16.15 -15.19
C LYS A 120 7.81 15.86 -15.25
N THR A 121 7.37 15.19 -16.31
CA THR A 121 5.98 14.78 -16.52
C THR A 121 5.91 13.33 -16.96
N TYR A 122 4.88 12.60 -16.54
CA TYR A 122 4.74 11.17 -16.82
C TYR A 122 3.30 10.69 -16.71
N TYR A 123 3.03 9.49 -17.19
CA TYR A 123 1.80 8.77 -16.89
C TYR A 123 2.01 7.89 -15.66
N SER A 124 1.03 7.85 -14.76
CA SER A 124 1.05 7.01 -13.55
C SER A 124 0.01 5.90 -13.67
N ALA A 125 0.46 4.68 -13.95
CA ALA A 125 -0.40 3.51 -13.98
C ALA A 125 -0.67 3.02 -12.55
N ILE A 126 -1.95 2.87 -12.20
CA ILE A 126 -2.41 2.44 -10.88
C ILE A 126 -3.39 1.27 -11.00
N GLY A 127 -3.27 0.30 -10.07
CA GLY A 127 -4.00 -0.97 -10.09
C GLY A 127 -5.45 -0.87 -9.57
N ILE A 128 -6.25 0.04 -10.14
CA ILE A 128 -7.69 0.14 -9.85
C ILE A 128 -8.44 -0.77 -10.79
N ARG A 129 -9.26 -1.66 -10.23
CA ARG A 129 -10.04 -2.63 -10.99
C ARG A 129 -11.29 -2.00 -11.60
N TYR A 130 -11.86 -2.70 -12.58
CA TYR A 130 -13.09 -2.28 -13.24
C TYR A 130 -14.29 -2.22 -12.30
N ASP A 131 -14.37 -3.09 -11.29
CA ASP A 131 -15.44 -3.11 -10.28
C ASP A 131 -15.30 -2.02 -9.20
N GLU A 132 -14.19 -1.28 -9.15
CA GLU A 132 -13.97 -0.15 -8.23
C GLU A 132 -14.42 1.21 -8.83
N GLN A 133 -15.62 1.28 -9.42
CA GLN A 133 -16.08 2.42 -10.21
C GLN A 133 -16.09 3.77 -9.47
N VAL A 134 -16.43 3.78 -8.18
CA VAL A 134 -16.43 5.01 -7.36
C VAL A 134 -15.01 5.59 -7.25
N ARG A 135 -14.04 4.73 -7.00
CA ARG A 135 -12.62 5.08 -6.88
C ARG A 135 -12.05 5.54 -8.24
N TYR A 136 -12.39 4.82 -9.30
CA TYR A 136 -12.01 5.17 -10.67
C TYR A 136 -12.50 6.56 -11.06
N ARG A 137 -13.80 6.84 -10.90
CA ARG A 137 -14.40 8.15 -11.27
C ARG A 137 -13.75 9.30 -10.52
N ARG A 138 -13.54 9.14 -9.20
CA ARG A 138 -12.90 10.15 -8.37
C ARG A 138 -11.48 10.47 -8.85
N LEU A 139 -10.67 9.46 -9.15
CA LEU A 139 -9.27 9.65 -9.57
C LEU A 139 -9.17 10.12 -11.03
N LYS A 140 -10.07 9.70 -11.90
CA LYS A 140 -10.14 10.20 -13.28
C LYS A 140 -10.42 11.70 -13.36
N GLN A 141 -11.17 12.24 -12.41
CA GLN A 141 -11.48 13.69 -12.31
C GLN A 141 -10.38 14.48 -11.58
N ALA A 142 -9.49 13.81 -10.86
CA ALA A 142 -8.42 14.46 -10.12
C ALA A 142 -7.37 15.01 -11.10
N LYS A 143 -7.27 16.33 -11.18
CA LYS A 143 -6.21 17.00 -11.96
C LYS A 143 -4.90 16.95 -11.19
N GLN A 144 -3.84 16.61 -11.88
CA GLN A 144 -2.46 16.61 -11.37
C GLN A 144 -1.57 17.31 -12.40
N ASP A 145 -0.76 18.25 -11.94
CA ASP A 145 0.09 19.06 -12.84
C ASP A 145 1.30 18.27 -13.38
N ILE A 146 1.73 17.24 -12.65
CA ILE A 146 2.98 16.53 -12.92
C ILE A 146 2.73 15.20 -13.64
N PHE A 147 1.57 14.57 -13.43
CA PHE A 147 1.27 13.27 -14.02
C PHE A 147 -0.20 13.11 -14.37
N THR A 148 -0.46 12.19 -15.29
CA THR A 148 -1.81 11.74 -15.65
C THR A 148 -2.00 10.28 -15.25
N TYR A 149 -3.10 9.95 -14.58
CA TYR A 149 -3.39 8.57 -14.21
C TYR A 149 -3.75 7.72 -15.44
N LEU A 150 -3.17 6.52 -15.48
CA LEU A 150 -3.62 5.42 -16.33
C LEU A 150 -4.28 4.34 -15.46
N PHE A 151 -5.30 3.70 -16.02
CA PHE A 151 -6.09 2.68 -15.33
C PHE A 151 -6.11 1.37 -16.17
N PRO A 152 -4.98 0.65 -16.27
CA PRO A 152 -4.89 -0.51 -17.16
C PRO A 152 -5.95 -1.57 -16.86
N LEU A 153 -6.18 -1.90 -15.57
CA LEU A 153 -7.18 -2.91 -15.20
C LEU A 153 -8.61 -2.50 -15.59
N VAL A 154 -8.93 -1.19 -15.56
CA VAL A 154 -10.22 -0.69 -16.04
C VAL A 154 -10.33 -0.84 -17.54
N SER A 155 -9.28 -0.52 -18.30
CA SER A 155 -9.23 -0.66 -19.76
C SER A 155 -9.40 -2.11 -20.18
N PHE A 156 -8.80 -3.05 -19.47
CA PHE A 156 -8.95 -4.49 -19.69
C PHE A 156 -10.20 -5.09 -19.03
N LYS A 157 -11.08 -4.27 -18.42
CA LYS A 157 -12.29 -4.69 -17.70
C LYS A 157 -12.03 -5.74 -16.62
N ALA A 158 -10.84 -5.71 -16.02
CA ALA A 158 -10.43 -6.67 -15.00
C ALA A 158 -11.14 -6.39 -13.66
N THR A 159 -11.87 -7.37 -13.18
CA THR A 159 -12.58 -7.40 -11.89
C THR A 159 -11.77 -8.13 -10.82
N GLN A 160 -12.24 -8.14 -9.58
CA GLN A 160 -11.64 -8.96 -8.52
C GLN A 160 -11.57 -10.45 -8.90
N ALA A 161 -12.61 -10.99 -9.52
CA ALA A 161 -12.61 -12.37 -9.97
C ALA A 161 -11.51 -12.65 -11.01
N ASN A 162 -11.28 -11.70 -11.94
CA ASN A 162 -10.18 -11.83 -12.91
C ASN A 162 -8.81 -11.79 -12.24
N VAL A 163 -8.62 -10.93 -11.22
CA VAL A 163 -7.38 -10.88 -10.43
C VAL A 163 -7.13 -12.22 -9.72
N LEU A 164 -8.15 -12.77 -9.04
CA LEU A 164 -8.03 -14.05 -8.36
C LEU A 164 -7.75 -15.21 -9.33
N ASN A 165 -8.41 -15.23 -10.48
CA ASN A 165 -8.17 -16.22 -11.52
C ASN A 165 -6.74 -16.12 -12.09
N PHE A 166 -6.26 -14.90 -12.35
CA PHE A 166 -4.87 -14.68 -12.78
C PHE A 166 -3.88 -15.28 -11.78
N TRP A 167 -4.06 -15.05 -10.47
CA TRP A 167 -3.17 -15.55 -9.43
C TRP A 167 -3.32 -17.07 -9.23
N GLY A 168 -4.50 -17.64 -9.44
CA GLY A 168 -4.71 -19.09 -9.43
C GLY A 168 -3.90 -19.83 -10.51
N GLY A 169 -3.54 -19.15 -11.60
CA GLY A 169 -2.70 -19.69 -12.66
C GLY A 169 -1.19 -19.42 -12.48
N GLN A 170 -0.79 -18.63 -11.47
CA GLN A 170 0.64 -18.36 -11.22
C GLN A 170 1.25 -19.42 -10.31
N GLY A 171 2.54 -19.71 -10.47
CA GLY A 171 3.29 -20.62 -9.58
C GLY A 171 3.65 -20.00 -8.22
N PHE A 172 3.15 -18.81 -7.89
CA PHE A 172 3.34 -18.08 -6.64
C PHE A 172 2.19 -17.11 -6.41
N ASP A 173 2.02 -16.64 -5.20
CA ASP A 173 0.97 -15.68 -4.85
C ASP A 173 1.32 -14.91 -3.56
N LEU A 174 0.60 -13.82 -3.32
CA LEU A 174 0.67 -13.05 -2.09
C LEU A 174 0.13 -13.88 -0.91
N LYS A 175 1.01 -14.22 0.02
CA LYS A 175 0.70 -15.09 1.19
C LYS A 175 0.12 -14.29 2.37
N ILE A 176 -0.81 -13.37 2.10
CA ILE A 176 -1.50 -12.60 3.13
C ILE A 176 -2.92 -13.15 3.32
N ASN A 177 -3.29 -13.36 4.58
CA ASN A 177 -4.67 -13.66 4.94
C ASN A 177 -5.59 -12.47 4.54
N SER A 178 -6.83 -12.78 4.13
CA SER A 178 -7.83 -11.78 3.73
C SER A 178 -8.15 -10.74 4.82
N ALA A 179 -7.92 -11.06 6.10
CA ALA A 179 -8.03 -10.11 7.21
C ALA A 179 -6.94 -9.03 7.18
N HIS A 180 -5.80 -9.28 6.53
CA HIS A 180 -4.68 -8.37 6.47
C HIS A 180 -4.79 -7.43 5.26
N SER A 181 -4.01 -6.35 5.24
CA SER A 181 -3.75 -5.53 4.08
C SER A 181 -2.24 -5.39 3.90
N ASN A 182 -1.82 -4.82 2.78
CA ASN A 182 -0.40 -4.59 2.51
C ASN A 182 0.31 -3.85 3.65
N CYS A 183 -0.36 -2.89 4.30
CA CYS A 183 0.15 -2.17 5.48
C CYS A 183 -0.60 -2.63 6.73
N ASP A 184 0.12 -2.96 7.80
CA ASP A 184 -0.50 -3.38 9.07
C ASP A 184 -1.36 -2.26 9.68
N PHE A 185 -2.40 -2.63 10.40
CA PHE A 185 -3.33 -1.74 11.14
C PHE A 185 -3.76 -0.48 10.39
N CYS A 186 -3.79 -0.51 9.06
CA CYS A 186 -4.18 0.64 8.24
C CYS A 186 -5.49 1.26 8.77
N MET A 187 -5.51 2.58 8.97
CA MET A 187 -6.66 3.30 9.52
C MET A 187 -7.92 3.20 8.66
N MET A 188 -7.79 2.82 7.40
CA MET A 188 -8.93 2.62 6.49
C MET A 188 -9.65 1.30 6.72
N LYS A 189 -9.06 0.36 7.48
CA LYS A 189 -9.71 -0.91 7.83
C LYS A 189 -10.74 -0.74 8.93
N GLY A 190 -11.81 -1.53 8.87
CA GLY A 190 -12.77 -1.71 9.95
C GLY A 190 -12.12 -2.32 11.21
N ILE A 191 -12.76 -2.11 12.35
CA ILE A 191 -12.25 -2.57 13.65
C ILE A 191 -12.11 -4.10 13.68
N ALA A 192 -13.07 -4.86 13.15
CA ALA A 192 -13.03 -6.33 13.14
C ALA A 192 -11.75 -6.87 12.46
N LYS A 193 -11.38 -6.33 11.30
CA LYS A 193 -10.13 -6.72 10.62
C LYS A 193 -8.88 -6.36 11.41
N LYS A 194 -8.88 -5.22 12.09
CA LYS A 194 -7.75 -4.81 12.94
C LYS A 194 -7.62 -5.69 14.18
N VAL A 195 -8.75 -6.06 14.81
CA VAL A 195 -8.77 -7.00 15.93
C VAL A 195 -8.28 -8.38 15.50
N ALA A 196 -8.73 -8.88 14.35
CA ALA A 196 -8.24 -10.15 13.80
C ALA A 196 -6.73 -10.10 13.54
N GLN A 197 -6.23 -8.99 13.00
CA GLN A 197 -4.78 -8.80 12.80
C GLN A 197 -4.02 -8.72 14.12
N ALA A 198 -4.56 -8.03 15.14
CA ALA A 198 -3.94 -7.94 16.46
C ALA A 198 -3.93 -9.29 17.21
N LYS A 199 -4.90 -10.16 16.99
CA LYS A 199 -4.89 -11.54 17.50
C LYS A 199 -3.74 -12.36 16.91
N LEU A 200 -3.47 -12.19 15.62
CA LEU A 200 -2.43 -12.94 14.91
C LEU A 200 -1.02 -12.37 15.12
N MET A 201 -0.90 -11.06 15.29
CA MET A 201 0.38 -10.33 15.35
C MET A 201 0.34 -9.22 16.42
N PRO A 202 0.18 -9.58 17.71
CA PRO A 202 0.05 -8.59 18.78
C PRO A 202 1.29 -7.70 18.92
N GLU A 203 2.48 -8.22 18.63
CA GLU A 203 3.74 -7.49 18.70
C GLU A 203 3.82 -6.32 17.70
N ARG A 204 3.09 -6.39 16.60
CA ARG A 204 3.07 -5.30 15.60
C ARG A 204 2.18 -4.13 16.01
N VAL A 205 1.30 -4.30 17.03
CA VAL A 205 0.45 -3.23 17.57
C VAL A 205 1.26 -2.23 18.36
N GLU A 206 2.34 -2.67 19.02
CA GLU A 206 3.16 -1.84 19.93
C GLU A 206 3.66 -0.56 19.24
N TRP A 207 4.18 -0.68 18.03
CA TRP A 207 4.63 0.51 17.28
C TRP A 207 3.52 1.57 17.11
N TRP A 208 2.28 1.15 16.89
CA TRP A 208 1.14 2.06 16.74
C TRP A 208 0.75 2.70 18.07
N ILE A 209 0.86 1.95 19.18
CA ILE A 209 0.67 2.47 20.53
C ILE A 209 1.74 3.53 20.85
N ASP A 210 3.00 3.24 20.53
CA ASP A 210 4.11 4.17 20.72
C ASP A 210 3.90 5.48 19.96
N MET A 211 3.39 5.42 18.74
CA MET A 211 3.09 6.61 17.94
C MET A 211 1.93 7.43 18.52
N GLU A 212 0.90 6.78 19.07
CA GLU A 212 -0.18 7.47 19.80
C GLU A 212 0.35 8.19 21.06
N GLN A 213 1.22 7.53 21.81
CA GLN A 213 1.85 8.11 23.00
C GLN A 213 2.80 9.25 22.65
N LEU A 214 3.64 9.08 21.62
CA LEU A 214 4.59 10.09 21.17
C LEU A 214 3.92 11.42 20.81
N ILE A 215 2.76 11.33 20.18
CA ILE A 215 2.04 12.51 19.68
C ILE A 215 0.98 13.01 20.68
N GLY A 216 0.56 12.18 21.65
CA GLY A 216 -0.56 12.48 22.53
C GLY A 216 -1.91 12.53 21.82
N SER A 217 -2.07 11.76 20.72
CA SER A 217 -3.26 11.72 19.88
C SER A 217 -3.58 10.29 19.47
N ARG A 218 -4.67 10.06 18.73
CA ARG A 218 -5.16 8.75 18.32
C ARG A 218 -5.22 8.63 16.81
N PHE A 219 -4.98 7.42 16.25
CA PHE A 219 -5.25 7.11 14.85
C PHE A 219 -6.74 7.01 14.53
N ASN A 220 -7.54 6.69 15.54
CA ASN A 220 -8.99 6.61 15.45
C ASN A 220 -9.63 7.39 16.59
N THR A 221 -10.75 8.08 16.33
CA THR A 221 -11.45 8.88 17.34
C THR A 221 -12.21 8.03 18.36
N GLU A 222 -12.59 6.80 17.99
CA GLU A 222 -13.46 5.93 18.79
C GLU A 222 -12.68 5.04 19.76
N TYR A 223 -11.44 4.65 19.43
CA TYR A 223 -10.60 3.75 20.23
C TYR A 223 -9.10 4.05 20.02
N THR A 224 -8.30 3.68 21.00
CA THR A 224 -6.83 3.67 20.91
C THR A 224 -6.32 2.35 20.35
N MET A 225 -5.06 2.31 19.93
CA MET A 225 -4.42 1.05 19.55
C MET A 225 -4.24 0.10 20.74
N ARG A 226 -4.17 0.64 21.97
CA ARG A 226 -4.16 -0.16 23.20
C ARG A 226 -5.51 -0.83 23.45
N ASP A 227 -6.62 -0.11 23.25
CA ASP A 227 -7.97 -0.70 23.34
C ASP A 227 -8.15 -1.83 22.32
N LEU A 228 -7.63 -1.63 21.10
CA LEU A 228 -7.64 -2.66 20.05
C LEU A 228 -6.90 -3.93 20.50
N LEU A 229 -5.74 -3.79 21.14
CA LEU A 229 -4.98 -4.92 21.68
C LEU A 229 -5.71 -5.63 22.82
N GLN A 230 -6.44 -4.89 23.66
CA GLN A 230 -7.29 -5.49 24.70
C GLN A 230 -8.46 -6.26 24.11
N LEU A 231 -9.14 -5.71 23.10
CA LEU A 231 -10.22 -6.41 22.39
C LEU A 231 -9.72 -7.69 21.71
N ALA A 232 -8.49 -7.68 21.20
CA ALA A 232 -7.88 -8.86 20.59
C ALA A 232 -7.66 -10.03 21.59
N LYS A 233 -7.54 -9.73 22.88
CA LYS A 233 -7.40 -10.76 23.94
C LYS A 233 -8.73 -11.40 24.36
N GLN A 234 -9.88 -10.84 23.95
CA GLN A 234 -11.20 -11.37 24.28
C GLN A 234 -11.62 -12.43 23.27
N PRO A 235 -12.01 -13.64 23.69
CA PRO A 235 -12.22 -14.76 22.77
C PRO A 235 -13.42 -14.62 21.83
N GLU A 236 -14.48 -13.91 22.20
CA GLU A 236 -15.83 -14.15 21.63
C GLU A 236 -16.48 -12.98 20.87
N LEU A 237 -15.89 -11.76 20.86
CA LEU A 237 -16.63 -10.58 20.38
C LEU A 237 -16.69 -10.39 18.86
N PHE A 238 -15.95 -11.13 18.05
CA PHE A 238 -15.82 -10.88 16.60
C PHE A 238 -15.79 -12.14 15.73
N GLU A 239 -16.51 -13.20 16.09
CA GLU A 239 -16.65 -14.41 15.25
C GLU A 239 -17.68 -14.28 14.11
N ASN A 240 -18.27 -13.13 13.87
CA ASN A 240 -19.16 -12.91 12.72
C ASN A 240 -18.38 -12.97 11.41
N LYS A 241 -18.38 -14.15 10.81
CA LYS A 241 -17.73 -14.48 9.51
C LYS A 241 -18.19 -13.57 8.34
N ASN A 242 -19.32 -12.89 8.46
CA ASN A 242 -19.93 -12.10 7.37
C ASN A 242 -19.41 -10.68 7.22
N GLU A 243 -18.65 -10.12 8.18
CA GLU A 243 -18.05 -8.78 8.06
C GLU A 243 -16.62 -8.78 7.51
N ILE A 244 -16.04 -9.95 7.27
CA ILE A 244 -14.65 -10.10 6.78
C ILE A 244 -14.52 -9.76 5.30
N GLU A 245 -15.62 -9.70 4.54
CA GLU A 245 -15.62 -9.50 3.08
C GLU A 245 -15.59 -8.04 2.61
N LEU A 246 -15.61 -7.05 3.50
CA LEU A 246 -15.55 -5.65 3.08
C LEU A 246 -14.15 -5.31 2.54
N SER A 247 -14.09 -5.03 1.26
CA SER A 247 -12.92 -4.68 0.46
C SER A 247 -12.03 -3.63 1.15
N CYS A 248 -10.75 -3.90 1.25
CA CYS A 248 -9.76 -2.92 1.68
C CYS A 248 -9.55 -1.88 0.57
N PHE A 249 -9.84 -0.61 0.82
CA PHE A 249 -9.63 0.51 -0.12
C PHE A 249 -8.17 0.88 -0.39
N CYS A 250 -7.22 0.13 0.13
CA CYS A 250 -5.79 0.34 -0.08
C CYS A 250 -5.16 -0.88 -0.75
N GLY A 251 -5.37 -1.01 -2.05
CA GLY A 251 -4.52 -1.83 -2.89
C GLY A 251 -4.65 -3.34 -2.69
N ASP A 252 -5.82 -3.88 -3.02
CA ASP A 252 -5.86 -5.23 -3.56
C ASP A 252 -5.47 -5.19 -5.04
#